data_df1f1596eab3f062f0e36d3000c30a13
#
_entry.id   df1f1596eab3f062f0e36d3000c30a13
#
_cell.length_a   1.000
_cell.length_b   1.000
_cell.length_c   1.000
_cell.angle_alpha   90.00
_cell.angle_beta   90.00
_cell.angle_gamma   90.00
#
_symmetry.space_group_name_H-M   'P 1'
#
loop_
_entity.id
_entity.type
_entity.pdbx_description
1 polymer ?
#
loop_
_entity_poly.entity_id
_entity_poly.type
_entity_poly.pdbx_seq_one_letter_code
_entity_poly.pdbx_strand_id
1 'polypeptide(L)'
;MRLKRAGVPAEHRAARTKPEIALAEIDRVIASGVRFGCVLADSGYGSSGPFRQALSERGLLWAVGLSQRQNVYPADIALIFPIAKTGKPRKYHIPDQSPVSAEALLAEGKWQRVSWRRGTKGRLTCLFTARRVRVADGHKHRMLNNRMQCMPGDEVWLVGERRSTGEQKYYVSNLPADATIKTLAATIKARWVCEQAHQQLKEELGLDHFEGRSWTGLHRHALMTMIAYAFLQSRRLKAAGRKKKNRRTATTTKHAGHQASDPRPLRTTSTPTMSSL
;
A
#
# COMPACT_ATOMS: atom_id res chain seq x y z
N MET A 1 -27.64 12.21 -25.23
CA MET A 1 -27.85 11.30 -26.40
C MET A 1 -26.74 10.27 -26.64
N ARG A 2 -25.44 10.61 -26.57
CA ARG A 2 -24.30 9.66 -26.87
C ARG A 2 -24.33 8.38 -26.02
N LEU A 3 -24.51 8.47 -24.70
CA LEU A 3 -24.49 7.29 -23.80
C LEU A 3 -25.63 6.31 -24.10
N LYS A 4 -26.85 6.82 -24.36
CA LYS A 4 -28.01 5.99 -24.76
C LYS A 4 -27.73 5.26 -26.10
N ARG A 5 -27.13 5.94 -27.07
CA ARG A 5 -26.78 5.38 -28.38
C ARG A 5 -25.69 4.30 -28.29
N ALA A 6 -24.78 4.42 -27.33
CA ALA A 6 -23.75 3.40 -27.05
C ALA A 6 -24.28 2.20 -26.25
N GLY A 7 -25.55 2.19 -25.86
CA GLY A 7 -26.16 1.13 -25.06
C GLY A 7 -25.78 1.16 -23.57
N VAL A 8 -25.33 2.32 -23.06
CA VAL A 8 -25.03 2.45 -21.62
C VAL A 8 -26.32 2.33 -20.83
N PRO A 9 -26.40 1.43 -19.81
CA PRO A 9 -27.55 1.29 -18.93
C PRO A 9 -27.89 2.60 -18.21
N ALA A 10 -29.13 2.82 -17.85
CA ALA A 10 -29.62 4.08 -17.26
C ALA A 10 -28.87 4.44 -15.97
N GLU A 11 -28.63 3.46 -15.13
CA GLU A 11 -27.93 3.55 -13.84
C GLU A 11 -26.45 3.95 -13.98
N HIS A 12 -25.85 3.74 -15.15
CA HIS A 12 -24.45 4.11 -15.44
C HIS A 12 -24.28 5.40 -16.25
N ARG A 13 -25.39 6.15 -16.50
CA ARG A 13 -25.32 7.41 -17.25
C ARG A 13 -25.03 8.63 -16.40
N ALA A 14 -25.26 8.56 -15.10
CA ALA A 14 -24.89 9.63 -14.17
C ALA A 14 -23.37 9.76 -14.08
N ALA A 15 -22.89 11.00 -14.03
CA ALA A 15 -21.45 11.26 -13.81
C ALA A 15 -21.08 10.84 -12.38
N ARG A 16 -20.04 10.03 -12.27
CA ARG A 16 -19.44 9.60 -10.99
C ARG A 16 -17.95 9.86 -11.03
N THR A 17 -17.42 10.26 -9.90
CA THR A 17 -15.97 10.43 -9.75
C THR A 17 -15.25 9.07 -9.67
N LYS A 18 -13.97 9.04 -10.01
CA LYS A 18 -13.16 7.81 -9.87
C LYS A 18 -13.17 7.23 -8.45
N PRO A 19 -13.04 8.05 -7.37
CA PRO A 19 -13.17 7.55 -6.00
C PRO A 19 -14.53 6.90 -5.69
N GLU A 20 -15.65 7.50 -6.15
CA GLU A 20 -16.99 6.92 -5.94
C GLU A 20 -17.16 5.58 -6.66
N ILE A 21 -16.63 5.46 -7.88
CA ILE A 21 -16.65 4.20 -8.61
C ILE A 21 -15.78 3.16 -7.87
N ALA A 22 -14.59 3.55 -7.40
CA ALA A 22 -13.71 2.64 -6.68
C ALA A 22 -14.32 2.13 -5.38
N LEU A 23 -14.99 3.00 -4.60
CA LEU A 23 -15.70 2.59 -3.38
C LEU A 23 -16.82 1.60 -3.67
N ALA A 24 -17.63 1.85 -4.69
CA ALA A 24 -18.70 0.93 -5.09
C ALA A 24 -18.15 -0.44 -5.53
N GLU A 25 -17.02 -0.47 -6.23
CA GLU A 25 -16.37 -1.73 -6.61
C GLU A 25 -15.74 -2.45 -5.41
N ILE A 26 -15.17 -1.73 -4.45
CA ILE A 26 -14.67 -2.31 -3.20
C ILE A 26 -15.83 -2.96 -2.44
N ASP A 27 -16.96 -2.28 -2.31
CA ASP A 27 -18.16 -2.82 -1.65
C ASP A 27 -18.68 -4.09 -2.36
N ARG A 28 -18.67 -4.10 -3.70
CA ARG A 28 -19.03 -5.27 -4.50
C ARG A 28 -18.08 -6.45 -4.27
N VAL A 29 -16.78 -6.18 -4.20
CA VAL A 29 -15.75 -7.21 -3.93
C VAL A 29 -15.91 -7.79 -2.53
N ILE A 30 -16.17 -6.96 -1.52
CA ILE A 30 -16.45 -7.39 -0.14
C ILE A 30 -17.71 -8.26 -0.11
N ALA A 31 -18.79 -7.81 -0.74
CA ALA A 31 -20.06 -8.55 -0.79
C ALA A 31 -19.92 -9.92 -1.48
N SER A 32 -18.98 -10.06 -2.42
CA SER A 32 -18.68 -11.35 -3.05
C SER A 32 -17.83 -12.31 -2.20
N GLY A 33 -17.49 -11.94 -0.95
CA GLY A 33 -16.72 -12.76 -0.02
C GLY A 33 -15.21 -12.78 -0.28
N VAL A 34 -14.70 -11.96 -1.19
CA VAL A 34 -13.25 -11.85 -1.44
C VAL A 34 -12.57 -11.16 -0.26
N ARG A 35 -11.55 -11.82 0.28
CA ARG A 35 -10.72 -11.26 1.38
C ARG A 35 -9.46 -10.62 0.82
N PHE A 36 -9.14 -9.43 1.31
CA PHE A 36 -7.90 -8.72 1.01
C PHE A 36 -7.39 -8.00 2.26
N GLY A 37 -6.07 -7.78 2.32
CA GLY A 37 -5.42 -7.25 3.53
C GLY A 37 -5.33 -5.74 3.57
N CYS A 38 -5.29 -5.07 2.42
CA CYS A 38 -5.07 -3.62 2.36
C CYS A 38 -5.51 -3.05 1.01
N VAL A 39 -6.10 -1.87 1.01
CA VAL A 39 -6.43 -1.11 -0.20
C VAL A 39 -5.25 -0.21 -0.55
N LEU A 40 -4.77 -0.32 -1.79
CA LEU A 40 -3.66 0.48 -2.30
C LEU A 40 -4.13 1.33 -3.47
N ALA A 41 -3.83 2.64 -3.43
CA ALA A 41 -4.20 3.54 -4.51
C ALA A 41 -3.11 4.61 -4.74
N ASP A 42 -3.17 5.27 -5.89
CA ASP A 42 -2.29 6.38 -6.21
C ASP A 42 -2.77 7.71 -5.60
N SER A 43 -2.04 8.80 -5.89
CA SER A 43 -2.38 10.12 -5.38
C SER A 43 -3.67 10.70 -5.97
N GLY A 44 -4.12 10.20 -7.12
CA GLY A 44 -5.40 10.61 -7.70
C GLY A 44 -6.60 10.20 -6.84
N TYR A 45 -6.50 9.07 -6.15
CA TYR A 45 -7.49 8.65 -5.14
C TYR A 45 -7.13 9.17 -3.75
N GLY A 46 -5.85 9.07 -3.37
CA GLY A 46 -5.39 9.39 -2.03
C GLY A 46 -5.51 10.87 -1.65
N SER A 47 -5.60 11.78 -2.62
CA SER A 47 -5.85 13.20 -2.35
C SER A 47 -7.31 13.49 -1.93
N SER A 48 -8.21 12.53 -2.10
CA SER A 48 -9.61 12.65 -1.65
C SER A 48 -9.74 12.26 -0.17
N GLY A 49 -9.97 13.23 0.70
CA GLY A 49 -10.28 13.01 2.12
C GLY A 49 -11.50 12.08 2.30
N PRO A 50 -12.64 12.35 1.65
CA PRO A 50 -13.81 11.47 1.70
C PRO A 50 -13.53 10.02 1.30
N PHE A 51 -12.64 9.79 0.33
CA PHE A 51 -12.26 8.43 -0.07
C PHE A 51 -11.53 7.70 1.07
N ARG A 52 -10.54 8.34 1.70
CA ARG A 52 -9.80 7.74 2.83
C ARG A 52 -10.70 7.49 4.04
N GLN A 53 -11.57 8.44 4.36
CA GLN A 53 -12.55 8.30 5.44
C GLN A 53 -13.49 7.13 5.19
N ALA A 54 -14.05 7.03 3.99
CA ALA A 54 -14.94 5.93 3.61
C ALA A 54 -14.26 4.55 3.68
N LEU A 55 -12.95 4.45 3.40
CA LEU A 55 -12.19 3.22 3.60
C LEU A 55 -12.04 2.88 5.10
N SER A 56 -11.75 3.88 5.93
CA SER A 56 -11.64 3.72 7.38
C SER A 56 -12.96 3.33 8.03
N GLU A 57 -14.08 3.93 7.62
CA GLU A 57 -15.44 3.59 8.08
C GLU A 57 -15.82 2.13 7.79
N ARG A 58 -15.27 1.54 6.72
CA ARG A 58 -15.41 0.11 6.39
C ARG A 58 -14.47 -0.80 7.18
N GLY A 59 -13.67 -0.25 8.09
CA GLY A 59 -12.66 -1.00 8.85
C GLY A 59 -11.49 -1.51 7.97
N LEU A 60 -11.29 -0.95 6.80
CA LEU A 60 -10.24 -1.39 5.87
C LEU A 60 -8.90 -0.75 6.20
N LEU A 61 -7.84 -1.55 6.13
CA LEU A 61 -6.48 -1.01 6.06
C LEU A 61 -6.22 -0.46 4.66
N TRP A 62 -5.55 0.67 4.60
CA TRP A 62 -5.22 1.30 3.32
C TRP A 62 -3.86 2.02 3.36
N ALA A 63 -3.23 2.12 2.19
CA ALA A 63 -2.06 2.96 1.95
C ALA A 63 -2.17 3.60 0.56
N VAL A 64 -2.19 4.92 0.52
CA VAL A 64 -2.48 5.68 -0.71
C VAL A 64 -1.44 6.76 -0.96
N GLY A 65 -1.21 7.07 -2.23
CA GLY A 65 -0.36 8.18 -2.64
C GLY A 65 -0.92 9.52 -2.18
N LEU A 66 -0.04 10.49 -1.95
CA LEU A 66 -0.40 11.83 -1.51
C LEU A 66 0.38 12.88 -2.30
N SER A 67 -0.21 14.07 -2.48
CA SER A 67 0.51 15.21 -3.02
C SER A 67 1.54 15.71 -2.00
N GLN A 68 2.73 16.10 -2.44
CA GLN A 68 3.75 16.74 -1.61
C GLN A 68 3.25 18.01 -0.91
N ARG A 69 2.29 18.70 -1.54
CA ARG A 69 1.67 19.94 -1.05
C ARG A 69 0.50 19.71 -0.10
N GLN A 70 0.10 18.45 0.14
CA GLN A 70 -0.98 18.17 1.09
C GLN A 70 -0.58 18.67 2.48
N ASN A 71 -1.46 19.46 3.07
CA ASN A 71 -1.27 19.97 4.42
C ASN A 71 -1.54 18.87 5.45
N VAL A 72 -0.67 18.80 6.45
CA VAL A 72 -0.73 17.86 7.57
C VAL A 72 -0.40 18.61 8.87
N TYR A 73 -0.89 18.07 9.98
CA TYR A 73 -0.53 18.50 11.32
C TYR A 73 0.36 17.43 11.98
N PRO A 74 1.21 17.79 12.93
CA PRO A 74 1.82 16.83 13.84
C PRO A 74 0.75 15.96 14.52
N ALA A 75 1.11 14.73 14.90
CA ALA A 75 0.15 13.82 15.55
C ALA A 75 -0.35 14.34 16.91
N ASP A 76 0.53 15.05 17.62
CA ASP A 76 0.34 15.65 18.95
C ASP A 76 -0.30 17.04 18.91
N ILE A 77 -0.81 17.49 17.74
CA ILE A 77 -1.49 18.77 17.59
C ILE A 77 -2.59 18.96 18.64
N ALA A 78 -2.53 20.04 19.41
CA ALA A 78 -3.55 20.36 20.37
C ALA A 78 -4.70 21.16 19.75
N LEU A 79 -5.91 20.89 20.19
CA LEU A 79 -7.09 21.70 19.86
C LEU A 79 -7.36 22.63 21.04
N ILE A 80 -7.11 23.92 20.82
CA ILE A 80 -7.25 24.96 21.84
C ILE A 80 -8.55 25.76 21.67
N PHE A 81 -9.07 26.28 22.75
CA PHE A 81 -10.15 27.26 22.75
C PHE A 81 -9.53 28.64 22.79
N PRO A 82 -9.50 29.38 21.66
CA PRO A 82 -8.83 30.66 21.64
C PRO A 82 -9.55 31.69 22.52
N ILE A 83 -8.83 32.27 23.48
CA ILE A 83 -9.32 33.34 24.32
C ILE A 83 -9.30 34.63 23.48
N ALA A 84 -10.48 35.17 23.18
CA ALA A 84 -10.59 36.44 22.50
C ALA A 84 -10.25 37.57 23.48
N LYS A 85 -9.26 38.41 23.14
CA LYS A 85 -8.97 39.63 23.93
C LYS A 85 -10.11 40.66 23.84
N THR A 86 -10.82 40.67 22.71
CA THR A 86 -11.97 41.52 22.44
C THR A 86 -12.94 40.78 21.50
N GLY A 87 -14.24 41.00 21.66
CA GLY A 87 -15.27 40.47 20.80
C GLY A 87 -15.96 39.19 21.33
N LYS A 88 -16.78 38.56 20.49
CA LYS A 88 -17.59 37.40 20.85
C LYS A 88 -16.70 36.14 21.02
N PRO A 89 -16.88 35.35 22.12
CA PRO A 89 -16.13 34.13 22.32
C PRO A 89 -16.30 33.17 21.13
N ARG A 90 -15.22 32.48 20.75
CA ARG A 90 -15.29 31.44 19.70
C ARG A 90 -16.04 30.22 20.22
N LYS A 91 -16.86 29.62 19.36
CA LYS A 91 -17.65 28.44 19.71
C LYS A 91 -16.93 27.13 19.48
N TYR A 92 -15.80 27.14 18.75
CA TYR A 92 -15.12 25.94 18.30
C TYR A 92 -13.63 25.98 18.62
N HIS A 93 -13.10 24.81 18.97
CA HIS A 93 -11.66 24.63 19.10
C HIS A 93 -11.00 24.81 17.74
N ILE A 94 -9.74 25.25 17.77
CA ILE A 94 -8.87 25.35 16.60
C ILE A 94 -7.52 24.71 16.91
N PRO A 95 -6.77 24.23 15.90
CA PRO A 95 -5.40 23.77 16.12
C PRO A 95 -4.51 24.90 16.68
N ASP A 96 -3.65 24.56 17.61
CA ASP A 96 -2.67 25.50 18.22
C ASP A 96 -1.58 25.91 17.23
N GLN A 97 -1.35 25.13 16.18
CA GLN A 97 -0.38 25.39 15.13
C GLN A 97 -1.03 25.35 13.74
N SER A 98 -0.42 26.04 12.79
CA SER A 98 -0.81 25.94 11.38
C SER A 98 -0.31 24.64 10.77
N PRO A 99 -1.07 24.03 9.82
CA PRO A 99 -0.58 22.84 9.12
C PRO A 99 0.56 23.20 8.19
N VAL A 100 1.44 22.25 7.98
CA VAL A 100 2.57 22.32 7.06
C VAL A 100 2.41 21.32 5.91
N SER A 101 3.10 21.52 4.81
CA SER A 101 3.06 20.54 3.72
C SER A 101 3.72 19.21 4.13
N ALA A 102 3.25 18.11 3.54
CA ALA A 102 3.84 16.79 3.74
C ALA A 102 5.35 16.78 3.44
N GLU A 103 5.74 17.50 2.40
CA GLU A 103 7.15 17.67 2.02
C GLU A 103 7.94 18.39 3.12
N ALA A 104 7.47 19.53 3.61
CA ALA A 104 8.16 20.30 4.65
C ALA A 104 8.30 19.49 5.95
N LEU A 105 7.23 18.76 6.36
CA LEU A 105 7.27 17.96 7.57
C LEU A 105 8.28 16.81 7.50
N LEU A 106 8.47 16.21 6.33
CA LEU A 106 9.41 15.10 6.13
C LEU A 106 10.81 15.52 5.71
N ALA A 107 11.03 16.80 5.39
CA ALA A 107 12.35 17.33 5.01
C ALA A 107 13.41 17.04 6.08
N GLU A 108 13.06 17.23 7.35
CA GLU A 108 13.90 16.98 8.53
C GLU A 108 13.87 15.52 9.02
N GLY A 109 13.17 14.64 8.31
CA GLY A 109 13.00 13.24 8.70
C GLY A 109 14.30 12.42 8.61
N LYS A 110 14.42 11.40 9.47
CA LYS A 110 15.50 10.41 9.36
C LYS A 110 15.20 9.46 8.20
N TRP A 111 15.94 9.62 7.11
CA TRP A 111 15.83 8.75 5.94
C TRP A 111 16.63 7.47 6.13
N GLN A 112 15.97 6.31 5.95
CA GLN A 112 16.57 4.99 6.12
C GLN A 112 16.51 4.20 4.82
N ARG A 113 17.58 3.46 4.51
CA ARG A 113 17.58 2.53 3.37
C ARG A 113 16.78 1.29 3.73
N VAL A 114 15.66 1.09 3.05
CA VAL A 114 14.75 -0.05 3.25
C VAL A 114 14.78 -0.95 2.03
N SER A 115 14.93 -2.26 2.27
CA SER A 115 14.76 -3.31 1.26
C SER A 115 13.41 -3.98 1.49
N TRP A 116 12.49 -3.89 0.53
CA TRP A 116 11.14 -4.44 0.68
C TRP A 116 10.92 -5.75 -0.09
N ARG A 117 11.74 -6.02 -1.11
CA ARG A 117 11.60 -7.23 -1.94
C ARG A 117 12.90 -7.57 -2.64
N ARG A 118 13.10 -8.87 -2.91
CA ARG A 118 14.12 -9.34 -3.84
C ARG A 118 13.52 -9.37 -5.26
N GLY A 119 14.11 -8.63 -6.18
CA GLY A 119 13.82 -8.68 -7.60
C GLY A 119 14.70 -9.68 -8.34
N THR A 120 14.55 -9.76 -9.66
CA THR A 120 15.37 -10.63 -10.53
C THR A 120 16.85 -10.22 -10.54
N LYS A 121 17.14 -8.91 -10.50
CA LYS A 121 18.49 -8.33 -10.53
C LYS A 121 19.05 -8.00 -9.13
N GLY A 122 18.43 -8.44 -8.04
CA GLY A 122 18.89 -8.18 -6.68
C GLY A 122 17.82 -7.61 -5.74
N ARG A 123 18.23 -7.03 -4.62
CA ARG A 123 17.30 -6.42 -3.65
C ARG A 123 16.80 -5.08 -4.15
N LEU A 124 15.48 -4.87 -4.12
CA LEU A 124 14.87 -3.57 -4.39
C LEU A 124 14.94 -2.73 -3.10
N THR A 125 15.65 -1.62 -3.18
CA THR A 125 15.91 -0.73 -2.04
C THR A 125 15.62 0.72 -2.42
N CYS A 126 15.19 1.51 -1.43
CA CYS A 126 15.00 2.94 -1.55
C CYS A 126 15.19 3.61 -0.19
N LEU A 127 15.31 4.92 -0.13
CA LEU A 127 15.27 5.65 1.12
C LEU A 127 13.82 5.94 1.50
N PHE A 128 13.47 5.64 2.75
CA PHE A 128 12.16 5.93 3.32
C PHE A 128 12.29 6.68 4.63
N THR A 129 11.32 7.52 4.91
CA THR A 129 11.07 8.12 6.22
C THR A 129 9.59 8.03 6.54
N ALA A 130 9.21 7.97 7.81
CA ALA A 130 7.82 7.92 8.22
C ALA A 130 7.61 8.70 9.53
N ARG A 131 6.46 9.37 9.64
CA ARG A 131 5.99 10.06 10.84
C ARG A 131 4.50 9.84 11.02
N ARG A 132 4.06 9.85 12.28
CA ARG A 132 2.64 9.92 12.62
C ARG A 132 2.18 11.36 12.45
N VAL A 133 1.05 11.56 11.78
CA VAL A 133 0.47 12.87 11.44
C VAL A 133 -1.05 12.83 11.47
N ARG A 134 -1.67 14.00 11.46
CA ARG A 134 -3.10 14.15 11.16
C ARG A 134 -3.25 14.94 9.87
N VAL A 135 -3.93 14.38 8.88
CA VAL A 135 -4.12 15.08 7.60
C VAL A 135 -5.07 16.26 7.80
N ALA A 136 -4.76 17.39 7.18
CA ALA A 136 -5.62 18.58 7.22
C ALA A 136 -6.80 18.43 6.24
N ASP A 137 -7.69 17.49 6.53
CA ASP A 137 -8.87 17.13 5.72
C ASP A 137 -10.18 17.05 6.50
N GLY A 138 -10.16 17.46 7.78
CA GLY A 138 -11.34 17.63 8.60
C GLY A 138 -12.21 18.83 8.19
N HIS A 139 -13.21 19.15 8.98
CA HIS A 139 -14.11 20.26 8.72
C HIS A 139 -13.35 21.60 8.58
N LYS A 140 -13.82 22.46 7.69
CA LYS A 140 -13.27 23.79 7.50
C LYS A 140 -13.74 24.73 8.60
N HIS A 141 -12.79 25.37 9.29
CA HIS A 141 -13.05 26.40 10.28
C HIS A 141 -12.26 27.68 10.00
N ARG A 142 -12.80 28.81 10.48
CA ARG A 142 -12.11 30.10 10.44
C ARG A 142 -11.09 30.14 11.57
N MET A 143 -9.81 30.23 11.21
CA MET A 143 -8.68 30.33 12.16
C MET A 143 -8.49 31.73 12.73
N LEU A 144 -7.54 31.90 13.65
CA LEU A 144 -7.21 33.21 14.26
C LEU A 144 -6.79 34.25 13.23
N ASN A 145 -6.10 33.85 12.17
CA ASN A 145 -5.68 34.68 11.05
C ASN A 145 -6.81 35.03 10.06
N ASN A 146 -8.06 34.75 10.42
CA ASN A 146 -9.26 34.95 9.60
C ASN A 146 -9.31 34.14 8.30
N ARG A 147 -8.43 33.13 8.11
CA ARG A 147 -8.43 32.22 6.96
C ARG A 147 -9.27 30.98 7.26
N MET A 148 -9.93 30.47 6.23
CA MET A 148 -10.60 29.16 6.30
C MET A 148 -9.55 28.06 6.15
N GLN A 149 -9.54 27.11 7.08
CA GLN A 149 -8.55 26.02 7.12
C GLN A 149 -9.23 24.73 7.55
N CYS A 150 -8.75 23.60 7.03
CA CYS A 150 -9.24 22.29 7.44
C CYS A 150 -8.70 21.92 8.83
N MET A 151 -9.56 21.35 9.64
CA MET A 151 -9.21 20.77 10.93
C MET A 151 -8.36 19.51 10.75
N PRO A 152 -7.61 19.08 11.78
CA PRO A 152 -6.94 17.77 11.76
C PRO A 152 -7.94 16.63 11.59
N GLY A 153 -7.68 15.76 10.65
CA GLY A 153 -8.39 14.47 10.49
C GLY A 153 -7.85 13.39 11.44
N ASP A 154 -8.06 12.13 11.06
CA ASP A 154 -7.57 10.99 11.83
C ASP A 154 -6.04 10.90 11.82
N GLU A 155 -5.50 10.26 12.86
CA GLU A 155 -4.07 10.02 12.96
C GLU A 155 -3.65 8.86 12.05
N VAL A 156 -2.69 9.12 11.17
CA VAL A 156 -2.20 8.21 10.15
C VAL A 156 -0.68 8.27 10.03
N TRP A 157 -0.10 7.30 9.32
CA TRP A 157 1.29 7.38 8.88
C TRP A 157 1.42 8.30 7.66
N LEU A 158 2.34 9.26 7.71
CA LEU A 158 2.88 9.95 6.55
C LEU A 158 4.23 9.31 6.21
N VAL A 159 4.36 8.82 4.98
CA VAL A 159 5.56 8.11 4.52
C VAL A 159 6.15 8.84 3.32
N GLY A 160 7.43 9.13 3.37
CA GLY A 160 8.22 9.64 2.25
C GLY A 160 9.08 8.54 1.63
N GLU A 161 9.13 8.49 0.31
CA GLU A 161 10.06 7.69 -0.50
C GLU A 161 10.98 8.62 -1.27
N ARG A 162 12.29 8.40 -1.20
CA ARG A 162 13.27 9.11 -2.04
C ARG A 162 14.03 8.10 -2.89
N ARG A 163 13.88 8.23 -4.18
CA ARG A 163 14.51 7.36 -5.18
C ARG A 163 15.95 7.80 -5.47
N SER A 164 16.74 6.89 -6.03
CA SER A 164 18.13 7.19 -6.49
C SER A 164 18.17 8.28 -7.58
N THR A 165 17.07 8.48 -8.30
CA THR A 165 16.92 9.56 -9.30
C THR A 165 16.68 10.94 -8.70
N GLY A 166 16.55 11.05 -7.37
CA GLY A 166 16.14 12.28 -6.67
C GLY A 166 14.63 12.47 -6.57
N GLU A 167 13.82 11.70 -7.31
CA GLU A 167 12.36 11.77 -7.23
C GLU A 167 11.89 11.42 -5.82
N GLN A 168 10.99 12.26 -5.27
CA GLN A 168 10.34 12.02 -3.98
C GLN A 168 8.86 11.73 -4.18
N LYS A 169 8.35 10.76 -3.42
CA LYS A 169 6.93 10.41 -3.38
C LYS A 169 6.44 10.38 -1.95
N TYR A 170 5.18 10.73 -1.78
CA TYR A 170 4.54 10.83 -0.47
C TYR A 170 3.31 9.93 -0.43
N TYR A 171 3.07 9.35 0.73
CA TYR A 171 1.97 8.42 0.96
C TYR A 171 1.40 8.62 2.34
N VAL A 172 0.13 8.29 2.52
CA VAL A 172 -0.51 8.16 3.82
C VAL A 172 -1.11 6.78 4.00
N SER A 173 -1.15 6.30 5.25
CA SER A 173 -1.64 4.97 5.58
C SER A 173 -2.21 4.92 6.98
N ASN A 174 -3.31 4.19 7.16
CA ASN A 174 -3.91 3.87 8.45
C ASN A 174 -3.41 2.56 9.06
N LEU A 175 -2.28 2.03 8.60
CA LEU A 175 -1.69 0.86 9.24
C LEU A 175 -1.47 1.11 10.74
N PRO A 176 -1.45 0.04 11.57
CA PRO A 176 -1.28 0.14 13.03
C PRO A 176 -0.08 1.00 13.43
N ALA A 177 -0.17 1.63 14.59
CA ALA A 177 0.86 2.58 15.07
C ALA A 177 2.23 1.93 15.31
N ASP A 178 2.28 0.62 15.54
CA ASP A 178 3.48 -0.19 15.68
C ASP A 178 4.07 -0.70 14.36
N ALA A 179 3.47 -0.33 13.22
CA ALA A 179 3.95 -0.72 11.90
C ALA A 179 5.38 -0.23 11.67
N THR A 180 6.29 -1.16 11.35
CA THR A 180 7.68 -0.81 11.05
C THR A 180 7.79 -0.09 9.71
N ILE A 181 8.85 0.72 9.53
CA ILE A 181 9.11 1.40 8.25
C ILE A 181 9.25 0.39 7.08
N LYS A 182 9.74 -0.81 7.37
CA LYS A 182 9.83 -1.90 6.38
C LYS A 182 8.44 -2.40 5.99
N THR A 183 7.53 -2.55 6.94
CA THR A 183 6.13 -2.93 6.68
C THR A 183 5.43 -1.86 5.85
N LEU A 184 5.56 -0.58 6.23
CA LEU A 184 5.00 0.55 5.48
C LEU A 184 5.52 0.57 4.03
N ALA A 185 6.83 0.47 3.85
CA ALA A 185 7.45 0.44 2.53
C ALA A 185 6.99 -0.76 1.70
N ALA A 186 6.93 -1.97 2.29
CA ALA A 186 6.48 -3.16 1.60
C ALA A 186 5.03 -3.06 1.16
N THR A 187 4.14 -2.54 2.01
CA THR A 187 2.72 -2.33 1.70
C THR A 187 2.55 -1.33 0.56
N ILE A 188 3.17 -0.16 0.64
CA ILE A 188 3.10 0.86 -0.40
C ILE A 188 3.63 0.32 -1.74
N LYS A 189 4.76 -0.39 -1.72
CA LYS A 189 5.39 -0.94 -2.92
C LYS A 189 4.64 -2.15 -3.50
N ALA A 190 3.72 -2.78 -2.75
CA ALA A 190 2.89 -3.87 -3.26
C ALA A 190 1.94 -3.42 -4.37
N ARG A 191 1.62 -2.12 -4.47
CA ARG A 191 0.83 -1.55 -5.58
C ARG A 191 1.42 -1.82 -6.97
N TRP A 192 2.74 -2.02 -7.06
CA TRP A 192 3.41 -2.38 -8.31
C TRP A 192 2.81 -3.63 -8.99
N VAL A 193 2.26 -4.57 -8.22
CA VAL A 193 1.61 -5.78 -8.78
C VAL A 193 0.42 -5.41 -9.67
N CYS A 194 -0.36 -4.40 -9.27
CA CYS A 194 -1.47 -3.89 -10.07
C CYS A 194 -0.97 -3.23 -11.37
N GLU A 195 0.10 -2.42 -11.30
CA GLU A 195 0.69 -1.79 -12.48
C GLU A 195 1.19 -2.85 -13.48
N GLN A 196 1.87 -3.89 -12.99
CA GLN A 196 2.32 -5.00 -13.82
C GLN A 196 1.16 -5.76 -14.45
N ALA A 197 0.08 -6.01 -13.68
CA ALA A 197 -1.10 -6.67 -14.21
C ALA A 197 -1.75 -5.85 -15.33
N HIS A 198 -1.89 -4.54 -15.15
CA HIS A 198 -2.41 -3.64 -16.17
C HIS A 198 -1.53 -3.59 -17.42
N GLN A 199 -0.21 -3.56 -17.24
CA GLN A 199 0.73 -3.60 -18.35
C GLN A 199 0.56 -4.88 -19.18
N GLN A 200 0.51 -6.04 -18.52
CA GLN A 200 0.32 -7.33 -19.20
C GLN A 200 -1.05 -7.42 -19.89
N LEU A 201 -2.11 -6.93 -19.25
CA LEU A 201 -3.44 -6.89 -19.87
C LEU A 201 -3.47 -6.05 -21.15
N LYS A 202 -2.74 -4.93 -21.19
CA LYS A 202 -2.67 -4.04 -22.35
C LYS A 202 -1.72 -4.59 -23.42
N GLU A 203 -0.46 -4.82 -23.06
CA GLU A 203 0.60 -5.12 -24.02
C GLU A 203 0.53 -6.57 -24.53
N GLU A 204 0.19 -7.55 -23.67
CA GLU A 204 0.17 -8.97 -24.02
C GLU A 204 -1.23 -9.43 -24.48
N LEU A 205 -2.31 -8.86 -23.93
CA LEU A 205 -3.68 -9.33 -24.15
C LEU A 205 -4.60 -8.31 -24.83
N GLY A 206 -4.08 -7.12 -25.16
CA GLY A 206 -4.78 -6.13 -25.97
C GLY A 206 -6.00 -5.48 -25.30
N LEU A 207 -5.99 -5.32 -23.97
CA LEU A 207 -7.12 -4.71 -23.24
C LEU A 207 -7.50 -3.32 -23.78
N ASP A 208 -6.54 -2.56 -24.28
CA ASP A 208 -6.72 -1.22 -24.85
C ASP A 208 -6.92 -1.21 -26.38
N HIS A 209 -6.98 -2.37 -27.03
CA HIS A 209 -7.19 -2.48 -28.50
C HIS A 209 -8.67 -2.46 -28.91
N PHE A 210 -9.60 -2.18 -27.96
CA PHE A 210 -11.02 -2.10 -28.28
C PHE A 210 -11.38 -0.79 -28.98
N GLU A 211 -11.66 -0.84 -30.26
CA GLU A 211 -12.05 0.31 -31.09
C GLU A 211 -13.58 0.49 -31.24
N GLY A 212 -14.35 -0.44 -30.71
CA GLY A 212 -15.80 -0.42 -30.77
C GLY A 212 -16.42 0.70 -29.94
N ARG A 213 -17.69 1.05 -30.27
CA ARG A 213 -18.45 2.14 -29.62
C ARG A 213 -19.61 1.64 -28.76
N SER A 214 -19.74 0.35 -28.52
CA SER A 214 -20.83 -0.20 -27.74
C SER A 214 -20.39 -0.54 -26.31
N TRP A 215 -21.26 -0.26 -25.36
CA TRP A 215 -21.06 -0.62 -23.95
C TRP A 215 -20.87 -2.12 -23.77
N THR A 216 -21.75 -2.92 -24.36
CA THR A 216 -21.67 -4.39 -24.29
C THR A 216 -20.38 -4.92 -24.91
N GLY A 217 -19.97 -4.35 -26.07
CA GLY A 217 -18.74 -4.75 -26.74
C GLY A 217 -17.51 -4.49 -25.87
N LEU A 218 -17.41 -3.31 -25.25
CA LEU A 218 -16.32 -2.95 -24.32
C LEU A 218 -16.25 -3.95 -23.15
N HIS A 219 -17.38 -4.27 -22.52
CA HIS A 219 -17.41 -5.17 -21.38
C HIS A 219 -17.07 -6.61 -21.75
N ARG A 220 -17.54 -7.10 -22.91
CA ARG A 220 -17.15 -8.43 -23.42
C ARG A 220 -15.66 -8.50 -23.70
N HIS A 221 -15.11 -7.50 -24.37
CA HIS A 221 -13.68 -7.43 -24.65
C HIS A 221 -12.85 -7.43 -23.36
N ALA A 222 -13.19 -6.53 -22.40
CA ALA A 222 -12.50 -6.46 -21.11
C ALA A 222 -12.62 -7.77 -20.31
N LEU A 223 -13.81 -8.41 -20.31
CA LEU A 223 -14.02 -9.68 -19.62
C LEU A 223 -13.15 -10.80 -20.21
N MET A 224 -13.10 -10.90 -21.54
CA MET A 224 -12.30 -11.94 -22.22
C MET A 224 -10.81 -11.78 -21.95
N THR A 225 -10.29 -10.56 -21.99
CA THR A 225 -8.87 -10.29 -21.65
C THR A 225 -8.56 -10.60 -20.20
N MET A 226 -9.47 -10.26 -19.26
CA MET A 226 -9.31 -10.59 -17.83
C MET A 226 -9.37 -12.11 -17.58
N ILE A 227 -10.24 -12.87 -18.26
CA ILE A 227 -10.30 -14.33 -18.16
C ILE A 227 -9.01 -14.96 -18.68
N ALA A 228 -8.51 -14.51 -19.83
CA ALA A 228 -7.23 -14.97 -20.38
C ALA A 228 -6.07 -14.68 -19.42
N TYR A 229 -6.03 -13.49 -18.84
CA TYR A 229 -5.04 -13.13 -17.82
C TYR A 229 -5.11 -14.04 -16.59
N ALA A 230 -6.30 -14.25 -16.03
CA ALA A 230 -6.52 -15.13 -14.87
C ALA A 230 -6.06 -16.56 -15.15
N PHE A 231 -6.36 -17.09 -16.34
CA PHE A 231 -5.90 -18.41 -16.78
C PHE A 231 -4.37 -18.48 -16.82
N LEU A 232 -3.70 -17.52 -17.46
CA LEU A 232 -2.24 -17.46 -17.53
C LEU A 232 -1.60 -17.36 -16.14
N GLN A 233 -2.14 -16.53 -15.24
CA GLN A 233 -1.65 -16.43 -13.85
C GLN A 233 -1.84 -17.74 -13.09
N SER A 234 -2.97 -18.42 -13.25
CA SER A 234 -3.22 -19.74 -12.65
C SER A 234 -2.16 -20.77 -13.11
N ARG A 235 -1.83 -20.80 -14.40
CA ARG A 235 -0.78 -21.68 -14.95
C ARG A 235 0.60 -21.34 -14.39
N ARG A 236 0.96 -20.05 -14.32
CA ARG A 236 2.23 -19.56 -13.74
C ARG A 236 2.37 -19.96 -12.26
N LEU A 237 1.31 -19.79 -11.46
CA LEU A 237 1.30 -20.16 -10.04
C LEU A 237 1.46 -21.67 -9.85
N LYS A 238 0.76 -22.50 -10.63
CA LYS A 238 0.90 -23.96 -10.60
C LYS A 238 2.33 -24.39 -10.95
N ALA A 239 2.94 -23.78 -11.96
CA ALA A 239 4.32 -24.08 -12.36
C ALA A 239 5.33 -23.67 -11.26
N ALA A 240 5.15 -22.51 -10.63
CA ALA A 240 5.98 -22.05 -9.52
C ALA A 240 5.87 -22.96 -8.28
N GLY A 241 4.67 -23.41 -7.96
CA GLY A 241 4.42 -24.38 -6.88
C GLY A 241 5.13 -25.71 -7.09
N ARG A 242 5.11 -26.25 -8.32
CA ARG A 242 5.84 -27.48 -8.70
C ARG A 242 7.35 -27.32 -8.53
N LYS A 243 7.95 -26.21 -8.99
CA LYS A 243 9.38 -25.93 -8.82
C LYS A 243 9.78 -25.84 -7.34
N LYS A 244 8.95 -25.23 -6.49
CA LYS A 244 9.20 -25.15 -5.04
C LYS A 244 9.14 -26.52 -4.35
N LYS A 245 8.20 -27.38 -4.73
CA LYS A 245 8.07 -28.75 -4.21
C LYS A 245 9.30 -29.61 -4.59
N ASN A 246 9.70 -29.59 -5.86
CA ASN A 246 10.87 -30.35 -6.34
C ASN A 246 12.17 -29.88 -5.66
N ARG A 247 12.33 -28.57 -5.41
CA ARG A 247 13.51 -28.04 -4.72
C ARG A 247 13.57 -28.46 -3.24
N ARG A 248 12.43 -28.55 -2.55
CA ARG A 248 12.36 -29.08 -1.18
C ARG A 248 12.70 -30.57 -1.11
N THR A 249 12.18 -31.36 -2.04
CA THR A 249 12.46 -32.80 -2.13
C THR A 249 13.95 -33.05 -2.43
N ALA A 250 14.55 -32.30 -3.35
CA ALA A 250 15.96 -32.43 -3.69
C ALA A 250 16.89 -32.04 -2.52
N THR A 251 16.51 -31.07 -1.69
CA THR A 251 17.28 -30.66 -0.49
C THR A 251 17.19 -31.74 0.60
N THR A 252 16.03 -32.36 0.78
CA THR A 252 15.82 -33.45 1.75
C THR A 252 16.62 -34.70 1.37
N THR A 253 16.69 -35.02 0.09
CA THR A 253 17.47 -36.20 -0.41
C THR A 253 18.99 -35.98 -0.23
N LYS A 254 19.49 -34.74 -0.37
CA LYS A 254 20.91 -34.44 -0.12
C LYS A 254 21.31 -34.55 1.36
N HIS A 255 20.40 -34.28 2.31
CA HIS A 255 20.67 -34.48 3.74
C HIS A 255 20.56 -35.92 4.20
N ALA A 256 19.74 -36.75 3.55
CA ALA A 256 19.61 -38.16 3.87
C ALA A 256 20.79 -39.03 3.35
N GLY A 257 21.56 -38.53 2.39
CA GLY A 257 22.70 -39.25 1.81
C GLY A 257 24.04 -39.10 2.53
N HIS A 258 24.11 -38.34 3.66
CA HIS A 258 25.37 -38.05 4.37
C HIS A 258 25.48 -38.68 5.77
N GLN A 259 24.58 -39.64 6.12
CA GLN A 259 24.60 -40.36 7.40
C GLN A 259 24.67 -41.88 7.25
N ALA A 260 25.46 -42.39 6.32
CA ALA A 260 25.76 -43.82 6.29
C ALA A 260 27.17 -44.00 5.75
N SER A 261 28.13 -44.05 6.65
CA SER A 261 29.39 -44.82 6.63
C SER A 261 30.41 -44.18 7.59
N ASP A 262 30.61 -44.74 8.78
CA ASP A 262 31.85 -45.31 9.21
C ASP A 262 31.73 -45.93 10.63
N PRO A 263 31.77 -47.23 10.80
CA PRO A 263 32.04 -47.85 12.10
C PRO A 263 33.55 -48.10 12.20
N ARG A 264 34.23 -47.24 12.96
CA ARG A 264 35.63 -47.58 13.38
C ARG A 264 35.60 -48.44 14.62
N PRO A 265 36.37 -49.54 14.69
CA PRO A 265 36.43 -50.43 15.85
C PRO A 265 37.20 -49.77 17.00
N LEU A 266 36.71 -50.05 18.20
CA LEU A 266 37.33 -49.73 19.47
C LEU A 266 38.73 -50.35 19.59
N ARG A 267 39.76 -49.55 19.74
CA ARG A 267 41.08 -49.98 20.18
C ARG A 267 41.13 -49.89 21.72
N THR A 268 41.13 -51.04 22.35
CA THR A 268 41.57 -51.25 23.74
C THR A 268 43.03 -50.93 23.84
N THR A 269 43.45 -50.05 24.72
CA THR A 269 44.79 -49.99 25.25
C THR A 269 44.75 -49.89 26.77
N SER A 270 45.39 -50.89 27.31
CA SER A 270 45.72 -51.18 28.67
C SER A 270 46.45 -50.04 29.41
N THR A 271 46.09 -49.93 30.64
CA THR A 271 46.79 -49.22 31.71
C THR A 271 48.23 -49.67 31.89
N PRO A 272 49.14 -48.80 32.34
CA PRO A 272 50.11 -49.23 33.36
C PRO A 272 50.04 -48.33 34.62
N THR A 273 50.21 -49.04 35.68
CA THR A 273 50.33 -48.75 37.09
C THR A 273 51.57 -47.89 37.43
N MET A 274 51.40 -47.04 38.43
CA MET A 274 52.31 -46.62 39.53
C MET A 274 53.83 -46.43 39.28
N SER A 275 54.42 -45.34 39.74
CA SER A 275 55.10 -45.24 41.02
C SER A 275 55.68 -43.85 41.29
N SER A 276 55.36 -43.37 42.44
CA SER A 276 56.16 -42.61 43.44
C SER A 276 57.44 -41.93 43.01
N LEU A 277 57.52 -40.63 43.21
CA LEU A 277 58.31 -39.90 44.22
C LEU A 277 57.93 -38.44 44.20
#